data_4c599033116a5659f63039900c1ebe53
#
_entry.id   4c599033116a5659f63039900c1ebe53
#
_cell.length_a   1.000
_cell.length_b   1.000
_cell.length_c   1.000
_cell.angle_alpha   90.00
_cell.angle_beta   90.00
_cell.angle_gamma   90.00
#
_symmetry.space_group_name_H-M   'P 1'
#
loop_
_entity.id
_entity.type
_entity.pdbx_description
1 polymer ?
#
loop_
_entity_poly.entity_id
_entity_poly.type
_entity_poly.pdbx_seq_one_letter_code
_entity_poly.pdbx_strand_id
1 'polypeptide(L)'
;PKYIDNKKNPAHIRYACPELAPILDVTYGCLIYQEQVMQIVRNLAGYTLGRSDLVRRAMSKKKASVMEKERQNFVYGNEAEGVPGCIANGIDEATANKIYDEMIDFAKYAFNKSHAAAYAVVSYQTAYLKYYYPVEFMAALMTSVIDFPNKVAEYILVCRQMGIKILPPDVNCGMYGFSVDNGAIRYGLSAIKSVGRPVIESLVKERDENGQYRSLKDFMERNSPQMNKRAVENF
;
A
#
# COMPACT_ATOMS: atom_id res chain seq x y z
N PRO A 1 7.81 16.06 13.24
CA PRO A 1 7.72 17.45 13.74
C PRO A 1 8.01 18.46 12.62
N LYS A 2 9.26 18.57 12.07
CA LYS A 2 9.67 19.59 11.07
C LYS A 2 8.73 19.66 9.85
N TYR A 3 8.35 18.51 9.26
CA TYR A 3 7.43 18.48 8.11
C TYR A 3 6.05 19.06 8.43
N ILE A 4 5.48 18.71 9.59
CA ILE A 4 4.16 19.19 10.02
C ILE A 4 4.20 20.69 10.29
N ASP A 5 5.25 21.16 10.95
CA ASP A 5 5.42 22.57 11.29
C ASP A 5 5.61 23.42 10.04
N ASN A 6 6.45 22.98 9.11
CA ASN A 6 6.66 23.63 7.83
C ASN A 6 5.39 23.64 6.95
N LYS A 7 4.62 22.53 6.95
CA LYS A 7 3.35 22.45 6.24
C LYS A 7 2.32 23.46 6.76
N LYS A 8 2.29 23.65 8.08
CA LYS A 8 1.39 24.65 8.72
C LYS A 8 1.87 26.09 8.50
N ASN A 9 3.18 26.30 8.43
CA ASN A 9 3.81 27.62 8.32
C ASN A 9 4.86 27.64 7.18
N PRO A 10 4.45 27.61 5.90
CA PRO A 10 5.39 27.56 4.77
C PRO A 10 6.40 28.72 4.74
N ALA A 11 6.03 29.89 5.26
CA ALA A 11 6.91 31.05 5.34
C ALA A 11 8.14 30.85 6.25
N HIS A 12 8.11 29.84 7.10
CA HIS A 12 9.24 29.52 8.01
C HIS A 12 10.25 28.57 7.38
N ILE A 13 9.97 28.00 6.20
CA ILE A 13 10.91 27.09 5.53
C ILE A 13 12.20 27.84 5.21
N ARG A 14 13.31 27.21 5.54
CA ARG A 14 14.66 27.71 5.21
C ARG A 14 15.42 26.60 4.49
N TYR A 15 16.00 26.95 3.37
CA TYR A 15 16.84 26.09 2.57
C TYR A 15 18.30 26.41 2.82
N ALA A 16 19.17 25.40 2.80
CA ALA A 16 20.61 25.60 2.96
C ALA A 16 21.21 26.41 1.78
N CYS A 17 20.64 26.24 0.58
CA CYS A 17 20.91 27.06 -0.59
C CYS A 17 19.64 27.19 -1.45
N PRO A 18 19.52 28.22 -2.30
CA PRO A 18 18.33 28.48 -3.13
C PRO A 18 17.99 27.32 -4.08
N GLU A 19 18.99 26.59 -4.56
CA GLU A 19 18.87 25.48 -5.52
C GLU A 19 18.09 24.28 -4.95
N LEU A 20 17.98 24.18 -3.61
CA LEU A 20 17.18 23.15 -2.95
C LEU A 20 15.67 23.43 -2.99
N ALA A 21 15.27 24.69 -3.13
CA ALA A 21 13.86 25.05 -3.09
C ALA A 21 13.01 24.30 -4.14
N PRO A 22 13.37 24.27 -5.45
CA PRO A 22 12.57 23.56 -6.45
C PRO A 22 12.50 22.06 -6.22
N ILE A 23 13.44 21.48 -5.45
CA ILE A 23 13.49 20.03 -5.15
C ILE A 23 12.65 19.69 -3.91
N LEU A 24 12.76 20.52 -2.88
CA LEU A 24 12.21 20.23 -1.55
C LEU A 24 10.88 20.94 -1.24
N ASP A 25 10.46 21.89 -2.08
CA ASP A 25 9.24 22.67 -1.85
C ASP A 25 8.00 21.77 -1.77
N VAL A 26 7.90 20.75 -2.64
CA VAL A 26 6.82 19.76 -2.65
C VAL A 26 6.73 18.92 -1.36
N THR A 27 7.77 18.95 -0.54
CA THR A 27 7.85 18.25 0.75
C THR A 27 8.15 19.20 1.91
N TYR A 28 7.81 20.47 1.73
CA TYR A 28 7.93 21.53 2.74
C TYR A 28 9.33 21.63 3.34
N GLY A 29 10.36 21.59 2.47
CA GLY A 29 11.75 21.70 2.85
C GLY A 29 12.34 20.48 3.55
N CYS A 30 11.70 19.32 3.45
CA CYS A 30 12.19 18.07 4.05
C CYS A 30 12.60 17.07 2.97
N LEU A 31 13.72 16.37 3.17
CA LEU A 31 14.04 15.16 2.41
C LEU A 31 13.10 14.03 2.81
N ILE A 32 12.37 13.47 1.84
CA ILE A 32 11.43 12.35 2.05
C ILE A 32 11.65 11.25 1.02
N TYR A 33 11.98 11.60 -0.23
CA TYR A 33 12.03 10.67 -1.33
C TYR A 33 13.46 10.44 -1.83
N GLN A 34 13.76 9.19 -2.20
CA GLN A 34 15.04 8.82 -2.82
C GLN A 34 15.32 9.64 -4.08
N GLU A 35 14.29 9.96 -4.83
CA GLU A 35 14.37 10.76 -6.04
C GLU A 35 14.84 12.20 -5.76
N GLN A 36 14.57 12.75 -4.59
CA GLN A 36 15.08 14.07 -4.19
C GLN A 36 16.60 14.04 -4.00
N VAL A 37 17.16 12.96 -3.42
CA VAL A 37 18.61 12.78 -3.36
C VAL A 37 19.23 12.79 -4.75
N MET A 38 18.61 12.06 -5.70
CA MET A 38 19.10 12.04 -7.10
C MET A 38 19.04 13.43 -7.74
N GLN A 39 17.98 14.19 -7.48
CA GLN A 39 17.85 15.57 -7.97
C GLN A 39 18.90 16.50 -7.35
N ILE A 40 19.15 16.38 -6.04
CA ILE A 40 20.16 17.20 -5.33
C ILE A 40 21.54 16.97 -5.93
N VAL A 41 22.00 15.72 -6.05
CA VAL A 41 23.35 15.47 -6.60
C VAL A 41 23.47 15.90 -8.07
N ARG A 42 22.39 15.82 -8.84
CA ARG A 42 22.36 16.30 -10.22
C ARG A 42 22.41 17.83 -10.32
N ASN A 43 21.54 18.50 -9.60
CA ASN A 43 21.33 19.93 -9.74
C ASN A 43 22.44 20.74 -9.06
N LEU A 44 22.96 20.27 -7.91
CA LEU A 44 23.97 20.99 -7.14
C LEU A 44 25.41 20.63 -7.57
N ALA A 45 25.66 19.36 -7.88
CA ALA A 45 27.00 18.87 -8.18
C ALA A 45 27.22 18.44 -9.65
N GLY A 46 26.19 18.53 -10.49
CA GLY A 46 26.30 18.24 -11.93
C GLY A 46 26.37 16.74 -12.29
N TYR A 47 25.86 15.87 -11.46
CA TYR A 47 25.83 14.43 -11.73
C TYR A 47 24.92 14.08 -12.92
N THR A 48 25.30 13.09 -13.70
CA THR A 48 24.41 12.48 -14.69
C THR A 48 23.30 11.68 -14.00
N LEU A 49 22.22 11.40 -14.73
CA LEU A 49 21.11 10.59 -14.19
C LEU A 49 21.59 9.20 -13.74
N GLY A 50 22.38 8.51 -14.57
CA GLY A 50 22.92 7.19 -14.25
C GLY A 50 23.79 7.20 -13.00
N ARG A 51 24.66 8.21 -12.87
CA ARG A 51 25.51 8.36 -11.68
C ARG A 51 24.70 8.68 -10.43
N SER A 52 23.69 9.53 -10.53
CA SER A 52 22.80 9.84 -9.38
C SER A 52 22.08 8.60 -8.85
N ASP A 53 21.74 7.66 -9.72
CA ASP A 53 21.16 6.36 -9.29
C ASP A 53 22.18 5.47 -8.56
N LEU A 54 23.45 5.49 -8.98
CA LEU A 54 24.52 4.79 -8.25
C LEU A 54 24.71 5.35 -6.84
N VAL A 55 24.67 6.68 -6.67
CA VAL A 55 24.73 7.33 -5.35
C VAL A 55 23.54 6.91 -4.49
N ARG A 56 22.32 6.96 -5.02
CA ARG A 56 21.12 6.52 -4.34
C ARG A 56 21.24 5.05 -3.86
N ARG A 57 21.72 4.16 -4.72
CA ARG A 57 21.93 2.74 -4.38
C ARG A 57 23.01 2.55 -3.31
N ALA A 58 24.10 3.31 -3.38
CA ALA A 58 25.17 3.25 -2.39
C ALA A 58 24.67 3.69 -1.00
N MET A 59 23.90 4.76 -0.94
CA MET A 59 23.27 5.25 0.28
C MET A 59 22.30 4.21 0.86
N SER A 60 21.41 3.63 0.04
CA SER A 60 20.45 2.60 0.47
C SER A 60 21.15 1.35 1.02
N LYS A 61 22.30 0.98 0.46
CA LYS A 61 23.09 -0.20 0.90
C LYS A 61 24.07 0.12 2.04
N LYS A 62 24.11 1.36 2.53
CA LYS A 62 24.97 1.84 3.64
C LYS A 62 26.46 1.52 3.44
N LYS A 63 26.97 1.64 2.20
CA LYS A 63 28.38 1.40 1.90
C LYS A 63 29.21 2.62 2.28
N ALA A 64 29.70 2.67 3.52
CA ALA A 64 30.39 3.84 4.08
C ALA A 64 31.57 4.35 3.21
N SER A 65 32.41 3.44 2.71
CA SER A 65 33.56 3.84 1.85
C SER A 65 33.15 4.46 0.52
N VAL A 66 32.05 3.97 -0.07
CA VAL A 66 31.51 4.56 -1.30
C VAL A 66 30.89 5.92 -1.02
N MET A 67 30.20 6.06 0.10
CA MET A 67 29.56 7.32 0.50
C MET A 67 30.60 8.39 0.79
N GLU A 68 31.72 8.07 1.41
CA GLU A 68 32.80 9.03 1.67
C GLU A 68 33.48 9.47 0.35
N LYS A 69 33.76 8.53 -0.56
CA LYS A 69 34.25 8.88 -1.90
C LYS A 69 33.28 9.80 -2.65
N GLU A 70 31.99 9.51 -2.58
CA GLU A 70 30.96 10.33 -3.22
C GLU A 70 30.79 11.70 -2.54
N ARG A 71 31.09 11.84 -1.24
CA ARG A 71 31.16 13.16 -0.57
C ARG A 71 32.21 14.04 -1.24
N GLN A 72 33.42 13.51 -1.46
CA GLN A 72 34.48 14.26 -2.12
C GLN A 72 34.08 14.68 -3.53
N ASN A 73 33.50 13.75 -4.30
CA ASN A 73 32.99 14.04 -5.64
C ASN A 73 31.86 15.09 -5.63
N PHE A 74 30.96 15.01 -4.67
CA PHE A 74 29.82 15.94 -4.54
C PHE A 74 30.28 17.35 -4.18
N VAL A 75 31.21 17.49 -3.24
CA VAL A 75 31.69 18.81 -2.76
C VAL A 75 32.67 19.42 -3.75
N TYR A 76 33.73 18.69 -4.07
CA TYR A 76 34.89 19.23 -4.80
C TYR A 76 34.89 18.89 -6.30
N GLY A 77 34.06 17.95 -6.71
CA GLY A 77 34.04 17.45 -8.07
C GLY A 77 35.02 16.30 -8.32
N ASN A 78 34.94 15.74 -9.51
CA ASN A 78 35.85 14.73 -10.04
C ASN A 78 35.88 14.82 -11.55
N GLU A 79 36.89 15.42 -12.08
CA GLU A 79 37.04 15.67 -13.53
C GLU A 79 37.10 14.36 -14.32
N ALA A 80 37.81 13.34 -13.78
CA ALA A 80 37.94 12.04 -14.43
C ALA A 80 36.58 11.29 -14.55
N GLU A 81 35.65 11.61 -13.68
CA GLU A 81 34.29 11.03 -13.68
C GLU A 81 33.23 12.01 -14.23
N GLY A 82 33.66 13.17 -14.74
CA GLY A 82 32.77 14.18 -15.31
C GLY A 82 31.83 14.84 -14.33
N VAL A 83 32.23 14.98 -13.07
CA VAL A 83 31.44 15.61 -12.00
C VAL A 83 32.02 16.97 -11.67
N PRO A 84 31.34 18.09 -11.94
CA PRO A 84 31.81 19.44 -11.60
C PRO A 84 31.99 19.66 -10.10
N GLY A 85 31.06 19.16 -9.27
CA GLY A 85 30.99 19.40 -7.83
C GLY A 85 30.26 20.68 -7.46
N CYS A 86 29.83 20.75 -6.18
CA CYS A 86 29.07 21.89 -5.66
C CYS A 86 29.86 23.21 -5.70
N ILE A 87 31.16 23.18 -5.39
CA ILE A 87 31.99 24.39 -5.34
C ILE A 87 32.08 25.01 -6.73
N ALA A 88 32.29 24.21 -7.79
CA ALA A 88 32.31 24.71 -9.17
C ALA A 88 30.96 25.31 -9.61
N ASN A 89 29.88 24.89 -9.00
CA ASN A 89 28.52 25.41 -9.23
C ASN A 89 28.15 26.56 -8.28
N GLY A 90 29.08 27.12 -7.52
CA GLY A 90 28.90 28.32 -6.71
C GLY A 90 28.34 28.05 -5.31
N ILE A 91 28.30 26.81 -4.85
CA ILE A 91 27.88 26.44 -3.50
C ILE A 91 29.11 26.28 -2.62
N ASP A 92 29.18 27.00 -1.50
CA ASP A 92 30.31 26.92 -0.59
C ASP A 92 30.47 25.53 0.07
N GLU A 93 31.71 25.25 0.45
CA GLU A 93 32.10 23.95 1.02
C GLU A 93 31.30 23.57 2.25
N ALA A 94 31.07 24.52 3.16
CA ALA A 94 30.36 24.25 4.41
C ALA A 94 28.88 23.89 4.14
N THR A 95 28.24 24.62 3.23
CA THR A 95 26.88 24.34 2.78
C THR A 95 26.78 23.00 2.06
N ALA A 96 27.69 22.68 1.15
CA ALA A 96 27.74 21.42 0.41
C ALA A 96 27.90 20.22 1.38
N ASN A 97 28.82 20.30 2.32
CA ASN A 97 29.00 19.26 3.34
C ASN A 97 27.76 19.06 4.21
N LYS A 98 27.14 20.16 4.66
CA LYS A 98 25.88 20.08 5.43
C LYS A 98 24.76 19.37 4.66
N ILE A 99 24.57 19.71 3.38
CA ILE A 99 23.59 19.05 2.52
C ILE A 99 23.90 17.57 2.38
N TYR A 100 25.17 17.23 2.22
CA TYR A 100 25.57 15.81 2.10
C TYR A 100 25.32 15.04 3.39
N ASP A 101 25.57 15.62 4.56
CA ASP A 101 25.25 15.02 5.86
C ASP A 101 23.74 14.78 6.02
N GLU A 102 22.90 15.74 5.64
CA GLU A 102 21.45 15.58 5.65
C GLU A 102 21.01 14.45 4.71
N MET A 103 21.65 14.27 3.54
CA MET A 103 21.36 13.15 2.63
C MET A 103 21.78 11.80 3.21
N ILE A 104 22.93 11.72 3.91
CA ILE A 104 23.39 10.49 4.58
C ILE A 104 22.41 10.07 5.68
N ASP A 105 22.02 11.01 6.52
CA ASP A 105 21.08 10.71 7.61
C ASP A 105 19.72 10.28 7.08
N PHE A 106 19.24 10.95 6.05
CA PHE A 106 18.01 10.61 5.36
C PHE A 106 18.07 9.24 4.69
N ALA A 107 19.20 8.83 4.13
CA ALA A 107 19.34 7.55 3.42
C ALA A 107 18.99 6.31 4.26
N LYS A 108 18.98 6.44 5.59
CA LYS A 108 18.54 5.40 6.53
C LYS A 108 17.03 5.12 6.44
N TYR A 109 16.25 6.12 5.99
CA TYR A 109 14.78 6.13 5.98
C TYR A 109 14.17 6.52 4.63
N ALA A 110 14.99 6.63 3.60
CA ALA A 110 14.60 7.08 2.27
C ALA A 110 13.47 6.23 1.66
N PHE A 111 12.40 6.90 1.24
CA PHE A 111 11.23 6.25 0.65
C PHE A 111 11.17 6.45 -0.88
N ASN A 112 10.73 5.44 -1.62
CA ASN A 112 10.55 5.54 -3.07
C ASN A 112 9.25 6.31 -3.41
N LYS A 113 9.36 7.40 -4.17
CA LYS A 113 8.21 8.25 -4.54
C LYS A 113 7.23 7.51 -5.45
N SER A 114 7.71 6.70 -6.38
CA SER A 114 6.87 5.93 -7.30
C SER A 114 5.99 4.94 -6.54
N HIS A 115 6.56 4.28 -5.50
CA HIS A 115 5.80 3.42 -4.60
C HIS A 115 4.70 4.20 -3.85
N ALA A 116 5.04 5.36 -3.29
CA ALA A 116 4.07 6.22 -2.61
C ALA A 116 2.93 6.65 -3.54
N ALA A 117 3.25 7.06 -4.78
CA ALA A 117 2.26 7.47 -5.78
C ALA A 117 1.33 6.31 -6.17
N ALA A 118 1.86 5.11 -6.41
CA ALA A 118 1.07 3.93 -6.73
C ALA A 118 0.09 3.58 -5.60
N TYR A 119 0.57 3.55 -4.36
CA TYR A 119 -0.30 3.28 -3.21
C TYR A 119 -1.29 4.41 -2.91
N ALA A 120 -0.98 5.65 -3.23
CA ALA A 120 -1.94 6.75 -3.14
C ALA A 120 -3.14 6.52 -4.08
N VAL A 121 -2.91 6.02 -5.30
CA VAL A 121 -3.98 5.64 -6.22
C VAL A 121 -4.83 4.51 -5.65
N VAL A 122 -4.21 3.44 -5.13
CA VAL A 122 -4.94 2.34 -4.49
C VAL A 122 -5.75 2.82 -3.29
N SER A 123 -5.16 3.67 -2.45
CA SER A 123 -5.84 4.26 -1.28
C SER A 123 -7.04 5.09 -1.70
N TYR A 124 -6.91 5.90 -2.77
CA TYR A 124 -8.02 6.66 -3.32
C TYR A 124 -9.12 5.74 -3.86
N GLN A 125 -8.76 4.72 -4.63
CA GLN A 125 -9.72 3.76 -5.18
C GLN A 125 -10.50 3.03 -4.08
N THR A 126 -9.81 2.56 -3.03
CA THR A 126 -10.47 1.90 -1.90
C THR A 126 -11.38 2.85 -1.12
N ALA A 127 -10.97 4.09 -0.92
CA ALA A 127 -11.80 5.11 -0.29
C ALA A 127 -13.05 5.44 -1.15
N TYR A 128 -12.88 5.58 -2.47
CA TYR A 128 -13.96 5.81 -3.42
C TYR A 128 -14.98 4.67 -3.40
N LEU A 129 -14.51 3.42 -3.50
CA LEU A 129 -15.38 2.24 -3.47
C LEU A 129 -16.11 2.13 -2.13
N LYS A 130 -15.43 2.38 -1.02
CA LYS A 130 -16.05 2.34 0.31
C LYS A 130 -17.12 3.42 0.48
N TYR A 131 -16.94 4.59 -0.14
CA TYR A 131 -17.90 5.69 -0.04
C TYR A 131 -19.12 5.49 -0.93
N TYR A 132 -18.93 5.13 -2.20
CA TYR A 132 -20.02 5.05 -3.19
C TYR A 132 -20.67 3.65 -3.26
N TYR A 133 -19.94 2.59 -2.90
CA TYR A 133 -20.38 1.19 -2.95
C TYR A 133 -20.05 0.45 -1.63
N PRO A 134 -20.55 0.96 -0.48
CA PRO A 134 -20.13 0.47 0.83
C PRO A 134 -20.47 -1.00 1.05
N VAL A 135 -21.61 -1.47 0.55
CA VAL A 135 -22.06 -2.86 0.74
C VAL A 135 -21.17 -3.83 -0.04
N GLU A 136 -20.93 -3.53 -1.32
CA GLU A 136 -20.07 -4.31 -2.22
C GLU A 136 -18.62 -4.30 -1.72
N PHE A 137 -18.13 -3.12 -1.32
CA PHE A 137 -16.77 -2.99 -0.77
C PHE A 137 -16.58 -3.83 0.47
N MET A 138 -17.52 -3.77 1.43
CA MET A 138 -17.43 -4.54 2.67
C MET A 138 -17.59 -6.04 2.43
N ALA A 139 -18.44 -6.47 1.50
CA ALA A 139 -18.57 -7.87 1.12
C ALA A 139 -17.27 -8.42 0.52
N ALA A 140 -16.62 -7.66 -0.38
CA ALA A 140 -15.34 -8.03 -0.97
C ALA A 140 -14.22 -8.06 0.08
N LEU A 141 -14.17 -7.05 0.96
CA LEU A 141 -13.19 -6.97 2.06
C LEU A 141 -13.33 -8.15 3.03
N MET A 142 -14.54 -8.50 3.44
CA MET A 142 -14.80 -9.65 4.32
C MET A 142 -14.44 -10.96 3.64
N THR A 143 -14.68 -11.08 2.33
CA THR A 143 -14.27 -12.25 1.53
C THR A 143 -12.74 -12.39 1.47
N SER A 144 -11.99 -11.29 1.35
CA SER A 144 -10.53 -11.33 1.31
C SER A 144 -9.87 -11.82 2.60
N VAL A 145 -10.60 -11.79 3.71
CA VAL A 145 -10.14 -12.23 5.04
C VAL A 145 -10.97 -13.38 5.61
N ILE A 146 -11.67 -14.12 4.75
CA ILE A 146 -12.67 -15.13 5.18
C ILE A 146 -12.04 -16.25 6.03
N ASP A 147 -10.76 -16.54 5.83
CA ASP A 147 -10.01 -17.55 6.60
C ASP A 147 -9.53 -17.02 7.97
N PHE A 148 -9.80 -15.74 8.29
CA PHE A 148 -9.42 -15.11 9.55
C PHE A 148 -10.66 -14.70 10.37
N PRO A 149 -11.25 -15.60 11.18
CA PRO A 149 -12.53 -15.36 11.88
C PRO A 149 -12.56 -14.09 12.74
N ASN A 150 -11.43 -13.75 13.37
CA ASN A 150 -11.31 -12.53 14.17
C ASN A 150 -11.45 -11.26 13.31
N LYS A 151 -10.90 -11.26 12.10
CA LYS A 151 -11.03 -10.15 11.15
C LYS A 151 -12.45 -10.07 10.59
N VAL A 152 -13.05 -11.19 10.28
CA VAL A 152 -14.47 -11.25 9.88
C VAL A 152 -15.36 -10.64 10.95
N ALA A 153 -15.18 -11.02 12.22
CA ALA A 153 -15.92 -10.47 13.35
C ALA A 153 -15.73 -8.96 13.50
N GLU A 154 -14.50 -8.47 13.36
CA GLU A 154 -14.16 -7.02 13.36
C GLU A 154 -14.95 -6.28 12.28
N TYR A 155 -14.94 -6.79 11.04
CA TYR A 155 -15.64 -6.14 9.92
C TYR A 155 -17.16 -6.25 10.01
N ILE A 156 -17.71 -7.29 10.63
CA ILE A 156 -19.14 -7.34 10.97
C ILE A 156 -19.54 -6.18 11.88
N LEU A 157 -18.70 -5.86 12.88
CA LEU A 157 -18.95 -4.71 13.75
C LEU A 157 -18.88 -3.39 12.98
N VAL A 158 -17.91 -3.25 12.06
CA VAL A 158 -17.81 -2.08 11.19
C VAL A 158 -19.05 -1.96 10.30
N CYS A 159 -19.53 -3.05 9.69
CA CYS A 159 -20.75 -3.05 8.89
C CYS A 159 -21.95 -2.57 9.70
N ARG A 160 -22.11 -3.04 10.94
CA ARG A 160 -23.20 -2.59 11.84
C ARG A 160 -23.11 -1.09 12.13
N GLN A 161 -21.89 -0.56 12.38
CA GLN A 161 -21.68 0.89 12.59
C GLN A 161 -22.01 1.72 11.34
N MET A 162 -21.80 1.14 10.16
CA MET A 162 -22.15 1.75 8.87
C MET A 162 -23.65 1.58 8.50
N GLY A 163 -24.44 0.91 9.35
CA GLY A 163 -25.85 0.62 9.05
C GLY A 163 -26.05 -0.49 8.01
N ILE A 164 -25.01 -1.27 7.68
CA ILE A 164 -25.09 -2.37 6.71
C ILE A 164 -25.56 -3.64 7.44
N LYS A 165 -26.67 -4.21 6.98
CA LYS A 165 -27.23 -5.44 7.52
C LYS A 165 -26.42 -6.66 7.05
N ILE A 166 -26.13 -7.58 7.97
CA ILE A 166 -25.54 -8.89 7.66
C ILE A 166 -26.63 -9.94 7.78
N LEU A 167 -26.87 -10.67 6.69
CA LEU A 167 -27.84 -11.77 6.63
C LEU A 167 -27.14 -13.09 6.97
N PRO A 168 -27.83 -14.04 7.61
CA PRO A 168 -27.27 -15.35 7.95
C PRO A 168 -26.85 -16.11 6.68
N PRO A 169 -26.02 -17.15 6.79
CA PRO A 169 -25.75 -18.05 5.67
C PRO A 169 -27.04 -18.71 5.19
N ASP A 170 -27.14 -18.97 3.90
CA ASP A 170 -28.31 -19.59 3.27
C ASP A 170 -27.85 -20.37 2.03
N VAL A 171 -28.14 -21.64 1.95
CA VAL A 171 -27.72 -22.51 0.83
C VAL A 171 -28.39 -22.14 -0.50
N ASN A 172 -29.56 -21.49 -0.44
CA ASN A 172 -30.28 -21.05 -1.63
C ASN A 172 -29.89 -19.68 -2.18
N CYS A 173 -29.24 -18.83 -1.37
CA CYS A 173 -28.84 -17.48 -1.77
C CYS A 173 -27.35 -17.25 -1.57
N GLY A 174 -26.70 -18.03 -0.71
CA GLY A 174 -25.29 -17.87 -0.37
C GLY A 174 -24.34 -18.23 -1.51
N MET A 175 -23.21 -17.57 -1.50
CA MET A 175 -22.08 -17.83 -2.37
C MET A 175 -20.89 -18.32 -1.53
N TYR A 176 -19.80 -18.69 -2.17
CA TYR A 176 -18.55 -19.03 -1.48
C TYR A 176 -18.12 -17.93 -0.52
N GLY A 177 -17.97 -16.70 -1.02
CA GLY A 177 -17.65 -15.52 -0.23
C GLY A 177 -18.87 -14.76 0.26
N PHE A 178 -18.64 -13.69 0.99
CA PHE A 178 -19.67 -12.72 1.31
C PHE A 178 -20.18 -12.07 0.03
N SER A 179 -21.48 -11.92 -0.12
CA SER A 179 -22.11 -11.40 -1.34
C SER A 179 -23.18 -10.37 -1.02
N VAL A 180 -23.51 -9.52 -1.99
CA VAL A 180 -24.60 -8.54 -1.84
C VAL A 180 -25.92 -9.22 -2.12
N ASP A 181 -26.87 -9.02 -1.21
CA ASP A 181 -28.21 -9.55 -1.29
C ASP A 181 -29.22 -8.45 -0.88
N ASN A 182 -29.90 -7.85 -1.89
CA ASN A 182 -30.88 -6.80 -1.70
C ASN A 182 -30.41 -5.62 -0.79
N GLY A 183 -29.18 -5.12 -1.02
CA GLY A 183 -28.60 -4.02 -0.25
C GLY A 183 -28.06 -4.41 1.14
N ALA A 184 -28.08 -5.70 1.48
CA ALA A 184 -27.43 -6.28 2.66
C ALA A 184 -26.26 -7.16 2.23
N ILE A 185 -25.48 -7.65 3.20
CA ILE A 185 -24.42 -8.62 2.95
C ILE A 185 -24.89 -10.00 3.41
N ARG A 186 -24.92 -10.96 2.51
CA ARG A 186 -25.13 -12.37 2.82
C ARG A 186 -23.85 -12.99 3.34
N TYR A 187 -23.92 -13.73 4.43
CA TYR A 187 -22.78 -14.42 5.03
C TYR A 187 -22.24 -15.50 4.07
N GLY A 188 -20.92 -15.48 3.83
CA GLY A 188 -20.26 -16.41 2.92
C GLY A 188 -20.29 -17.87 3.46
N LEU A 189 -20.64 -18.80 2.62
CA LEU A 189 -20.72 -20.21 3.01
C LEU A 189 -19.37 -20.79 3.45
N SER A 190 -18.26 -20.30 2.90
CA SER A 190 -16.92 -20.76 3.29
C SER A 190 -16.46 -20.26 4.67
N ALA A 191 -17.15 -19.27 5.23
CA ALA A 191 -16.92 -18.87 6.62
C ALA A 191 -17.58 -19.81 7.63
N ILE A 192 -18.40 -20.76 7.17
CA ILE A 192 -18.97 -21.84 7.99
C ILE A 192 -17.85 -22.83 8.30
N LYS A 193 -17.65 -23.09 9.59
CA LYS A 193 -16.56 -23.93 10.07
C LYS A 193 -16.66 -25.36 9.51
N SER A 194 -15.54 -25.91 9.05
CA SER A 194 -15.42 -27.29 8.58
C SER A 194 -16.17 -27.64 7.29
N VAL A 195 -16.60 -26.65 6.51
CA VAL A 195 -17.14 -26.85 5.17
C VAL A 195 -16.08 -26.42 4.16
N GLY A 196 -15.56 -27.38 3.38
CA GLY A 196 -14.49 -27.13 2.42
C GLY A 196 -14.98 -26.46 1.13
N ARG A 197 -14.09 -25.70 0.50
CA ARG A 197 -14.35 -25.00 -0.77
C ARG A 197 -14.97 -25.89 -1.86
N PRO A 198 -14.46 -27.11 -2.13
CA PRO A 198 -15.04 -27.96 -3.17
C PRO A 198 -16.51 -28.34 -2.92
N VAL A 199 -16.88 -28.53 -1.63
CA VAL A 199 -18.27 -28.84 -1.24
C VAL A 199 -19.18 -27.64 -1.55
N ILE A 200 -18.74 -26.43 -1.20
CA ILE A 200 -19.50 -25.20 -1.45
C ILE A 200 -19.66 -24.94 -2.94
N GLU A 201 -18.59 -25.08 -3.72
CA GLU A 201 -18.62 -24.87 -5.17
C GLU A 201 -19.58 -25.85 -5.84
N SER A 202 -19.55 -27.11 -5.41
CA SER A 202 -20.48 -28.14 -5.92
C SER A 202 -21.94 -27.84 -5.54
N LEU A 203 -22.19 -27.44 -4.32
CA LEU A 203 -23.51 -27.07 -3.82
C LEU A 203 -24.10 -25.87 -4.57
N VAL A 204 -23.29 -24.84 -4.80
CA VAL A 204 -23.71 -23.65 -5.56
C VAL A 204 -23.99 -24.02 -7.00
N LYS A 205 -23.13 -24.81 -7.63
CA LYS A 205 -23.32 -25.30 -9.01
C LYS A 205 -24.60 -26.12 -9.14
N GLU A 206 -24.83 -27.09 -8.23
CA GLU A 206 -26.01 -27.93 -8.23
C GLU A 206 -27.28 -27.10 -8.11
N ARG A 207 -27.30 -26.11 -7.20
CA ARG A 207 -28.40 -25.17 -7.05
C ARG A 207 -28.67 -24.37 -8.32
N ASP A 208 -27.60 -23.85 -8.94
CA ASP A 208 -27.71 -22.97 -10.11
C ASP A 208 -28.19 -23.74 -11.36
N GLU A 209 -27.84 -25.04 -11.47
CA GLU A 209 -28.24 -25.91 -12.60
C GLU A 209 -29.65 -26.52 -12.39
N ASN A 210 -30.02 -26.88 -11.17
CA ASN A 210 -31.22 -27.65 -10.87
C ASN A 210 -32.26 -26.92 -10.00
N GLY A 211 -32.02 -25.63 -9.71
CA GLY A 211 -32.91 -24.77 -8.94
C GLY A 211 -32.71 -24.89 -7.43
N GLN A 212 -33.45 -24.04 -6.70
CA GLN A 212 -33.37 -23.98 -5.24
C GLN A 212 -33.68 -25.28 -4.54
N TYR A 213 -33.04 -25.52 -3.40
CA TYR A 213 -33.34 -26.61 -2.51
C TYR A 213 -34.66 -26.35 -1.80
N ARG A 214 -35.57 -27.32 -1.88
CA ARG A 214 -36.97 -27.21 -1.37
C ARG A 214 -37.11 -27.67 0.06
N SER A 215 -36.20 -28.51 0.53
CA SER A 215 -36.18 -29.07 1.88
C SER A 215 -34.80 -29.61 2.24
N LEU A 216 -34.56 -29.88 3.53
CA LEU A 216 -33.36 -30.57 3.98
C LEU A 216 -33.18 -31.93 3.29
N LYS A 217 -34.27 -32.68 3.06
CA LYS A 217 -34.24 -33.96 2.35
C LYS A 217 -33.76 -33.78 0.91
N ASP A 218 -34.35 -32.85 0.16
CA ASP A 218 -33.95 -32.52 -1.21
C ASP A 218 -32.47 -32.08 -1.29
N PHE A 219 -32.05 -31.20 -0.35
CA PHE A 219 -30.64 -30.78 -0.23
C PHE A 219 -29.70 -31.99 -0.01
N MET A 220 -30.05 -32.89 0.87
CA MET A 220 -29.25 -34.09 1.17
C MET A 220 -29.18 -35.04 -0.01
N GLU A 221 -30.31 -35.35 -0.65
CA GLU A 221 -30.37 -36.27 -1.79
C GLU A 221 -29.53 -35.76 -2.98
N ARG A 222 -29.58 -34.47 -3.25
CA ARG A 222 -28.84 -33.83 -4.36
C ARG A 222 -27.33 -33.67 -4.11
N ASN A 223 -26.91 -33.61 -2.84
CA ASN A 223 -25.51 -33.37 -2.48
C ASN A 223 -24.82 -34.56 -1.78
N SER A 224 -25.53 -35.67 -1.55
CA SER A 224 -25.03 -36.82 -0.77
C SER A 224 -23.67 -37.39 -1.20
N PRO A 225 -23.28 -37.41 -2.49
CA PRO A 225 -21.99 -37.93 -2.88
C PRO A 225 -20.80 -37.11 -2.42
N GLN A 226 -21.02 -35.83 -2.06
CA GLN A 226 -19.94 -34.86 -1.78
C GLN A 226 -19.95 -34.34 -0.35
N MET A 227 -21.02 -34.63 0.41
CA MET A 227 -21.17 -34.17 1.79
C MET A 227 -20.98 -35.31 2.78
N ASN A 228 -20.05 -35.13 3.70
CA ASN A 228 -19.92 -35.98 4.86
C ASN A 228 -20.84 -35.48 5.99
N LYS A 229 -21.13 -36.38 6.98
CA LYS A 229 -21.97 -36.07 8.12
C LYS A 229 -21.61 -34.76 8.82
N ARG A 230 -20.30 -34.47 8.98
CA ARG A 230 -19.81 -33.28 9.66
C ARG A 230 -20.12 -31.99 8.87
N ALA A 231 -20.08 -32.03 7.53
CA ALA A 231 -20.46 -30.89 6.71
C ALA A 231 -21.96 -30.57 6.86
N VAL A 232 -22.81 -31.61 6.86
CA VAL A 232 -24.26 -31.45 7.04
C VAL A 232 -24.62 -30.87 8.42
N GLU A 233 -23.94 -31.31 9.47
CA GLU A 233 -24.17 -30.81 10.84
C GLU A 233 -23.74 -29.34 11.04
N ASN A 234 -22.93 -28.77 10.15
CA ASN A 234 -22.47 -27.39 10.23
C ASN A 234 -23.28 -26.42 9.35
N PHE A 235 -24.10 -26.92 8.40
CA PHE A 235 -25.06 -26.13 7.65
C PHE A 235 -26.35 -25.93 8.42
#